data_1ed9cbbe9b3849483b480a08757b1f47
#
_entry.id   1ed9cbbe9b3849483b480a08757b1f47
#
_cell.length_a   1.000
_cell.length_b   1.000
_cell.length_c   1.000
_cell.angle_alpha   90.00
_cell.angle_beta   90.00
_cell.angle_gamma   90.00
#
_symmetry.space_group_name_H-M   'P 1'
#
loop_
_entity.id
_entity.type
_entity.pdbx_description
1 polymer ?
#
loop_
_entity_poly.entity_id
_entity_poly.type
_entity_poly.pdbx_seq_one_letter_code
_entity_poly.pdbx_strand_id
1 'polypeptide(L)'
;MHRDHHLHADQQEDIHSPRKGFWWSHVGWFLSDKYKATPESRIQDFTKYPELRWLDKHCLVPPTLLAAIIFVVGGWSALFIGFFLSTILLYHGVFTINSLAHVFGRRRFATSDTSRNNWLLALITLGEGWHNNHHHYRSSTNQGFYWWEIDVSYYVLKMLSFIGLVQGIRKPPVEALIKSRVAQGVFDRGLFEVRFARSIQALERAKVRGHEYYEKKLIKLEAFVERTKYSATECAQYVHTLQEMRKYLHT
;
A
#
# COMPACT_ATOMS: atom_id res chain seq x y z
N MET A 1 13.49 -3.53 1.03
CA MET A 1 12.10 -3.70 1.50
C MET A 1 11.11 -2.90 0.69
N HIS A 2 11.11 -1.54 0.67
CA HIS A 2 10.11 -0.74 -0.07
C HIS A 2 10.04 -1.07 -1.57
N ARG A 3 11.18 -1.24 -2.25
CA ARG A 3 11.22 -1.69 -3.66
C ARG A 3 10.63 -3.08 -3.88
N ASP A 4 10.82 -3.99 -2.92
CA ASP A 4 10.24 -5.34 -2.96
C ASP A 4 8.73 -5.30 -2.80
N HIS A 5 8.24 -4.46 -1.87
CA HIS A 5 6.81 -4.22 -1.73
C HIS A 5 6.19 -3.77 -3.06
N HIS A 6 6.79 -2.78 -3.73
CA HIS A 6 6.25 -2.31 -5.02
C HIS A 6 6.32 -3.32 -6.17
N LEU A 7 7.23 -4.29 -6.12
CA LEU A 7 7.27 -5.38 -7.10
C LEU A 7 6.18 -6.43 -6.85
N HIS A 8 5.88 -6.68 -5.58
CA HIS A 8 5.01 -7.76 -5.13
C HIS A 8 3.83 -7.28 -4.30
N ALA A 9 3.43 -5.99 -4.45
CA ALA A 9 2.39 -5.37 -3.62
C ALA A 9 1.13 -6.25 -3.53
N ASP A 10 0.73 -6.58 -2.30
CA ASP A 10 -0.40 -7.45 -1.96
C ASP A 10 -0.29 -8.91 -2.47
N GLN A 11 0.87 -9.35 -2.95
CA GLN A 11 1.14 -10.75 -3.30
C GLN A 11 1.69 -11.53 -2.09
N GLN A 12 1.96 -12.81 -2.28
CA GLN A 12 2.45 -13.67 -1.20
C GLN A 12 3.86 -13.26 -0.72
N GLU A 13 4.68 -12.76 -1.63
CA GLU A 13 6.05 -12.28 -1.41
C GLU A 13 6.10 -10.92 -0.70
N ASP A 14 5.00 -10.17 -0.71
CA ASP A 14 4.95 -8.86 -0.06
C ASP A 14 5.16 -8.99 1.44
N ILE A 15 6.14 -8.26 1.96
CA ILE A 15 6.60 -8.33 3.34
C ILE A 15 5.47 -7.94 4.30
N HIS A 16 4.76 -6.85 3.99
CA HIS A 16 3.74 -6.26 4.85
C HIS A 16 2.35 -6.23 4.21
N SER A 17 2.06 -7.19 3.35
CA SER A 17 0.73 -7.29 2.73
C SER A 17 -0.39 -7.38 3.78
N PRO A 18 -1.45 -6.55 3.68
CA PRO A 18 -2.62 -6.63 4.54
C PRO A 18 -3.42 -7.93 4.33
N ARG A 19 -3.13 -8.69 3.28
CA ARG A 19 -3.70 -10.05 3.07
C ARG A 19 -3.22 -11.04 4.12
N LYS A 20 -2.05 -10.80 4.72
CA LYS A 20 -1.52 -11.61 5.84
C LYS A 20 -2.14 -11.23 7.18
N GLY A 21 -2.98 -10.21 7.21
CA GLY A 21 -3.67 -9.69 8.38
C GLY A 21 -3.33 -8.23 8.66
N PHE A 22 -4.30 -7.49 9.22
CA PHE A 22 -4.15 -6.06 9.52
C PHE A 22 -2.97 -5.79 10.45
N TRP A 23 -2.90 -6.48 11.59
CA TRP A 23 -1.82 -6.29 12.57
C TRP A 23 -0.46 -6.72 12.05
N TRP A 24 -0.42 -7.72 11.15
CA TRP A 24 0.81 -8.09 10.48
C TRP A 24 1.30 -6.93 9.59
N SER A 25 0.44 -6.39 8.73
CA SER A 25 0.81 -5.31 7.82
C SER A 25 1.11 -4.00 8.55
N HIS A 26 0.50 -3.76 9.71
CA HIS A 26 0.73 -2.56 10.51
C HIS A 26 2.07 -2.63 11.24
N VAL A 27 2.30 -3.63 12.08
CA VAL A 27 3.48 -3.69 12.96
C VAL A 27 4.17 -5.07 12.97
N GLY A 28 3.47 -6.17 12.73
CA GLY A 28 4.00 -7.51 12.91
C GLY A 28 5.21 -7.82 12.03
N TRP A 29 5.22 -7.35 10.79
CA TRP A 29 6.35 -7.52 9.88
C TRP A 29 7.64 -6.87 10.38
N PHE A 30 7.52 -5.70 11.03
CA PHE A 30 8.65 -4.96 11.59
C PHE A 30 9.24 -5.66 12.82
N LEU A 31 8.42 -6.31 13.63
CA LEU A 31 8.83 -7.08 14.81
C LEU A 31 9.38 -8.46 14.46
N SER A 32 9.26 -8.89 13.20
CA SER A 32 9.75 -10.18 12.73
C SER A 32 11.23 -10.14 12.37
N ASP A 33 11.99 -11.15 12.78
CA ASP A 33 13.41 -11.30 12.40
C ASP A 33 13.61 -11.66 10.93
N LYS A 34 12.56 -12.13 10.26
CA LYS A 34 12.62 -12.65 8.88
C LYS A 34 13.13 -11.64 7.85
N TYR A 35 12.93 -10.35 8.10
CA TYR A 35 13.21 -9.29 7.11
C TYR A 35 14.26 -8.28 7.56
N LYS A 36 15.11 -8.65 8.51
CA LYS A 36 16.15 -7.74 9.05
C LYS A 36 17.29 -7.48 8.07
N ALA A 37 17.60 -8.44 7.20
CA ALA A 37 18.72 -8.29 6.28
C ALA A 37 18.37 -7.35 5.11
N THR A 38 19.28 -6.44 4.80
CA THR A 38 19.16 -5.55 3.64
C THR A 38 19.53 -6.30 2.36
N PRO A 39 18.62 -6.45 1.36
CA PRO A 39 18.92 -7.13 0.11
C PRO A 39 19.78 -6.23 -0.80
N GLU A 40 21.09 -6.22 -0.63
CA GLU A 40 22.03 -5.33 -1.35
C GLU A 40 21.88 -5.42 -2.87
N SER A 41 21.59 -6.60 -3.42
CA SER A 41 21.40 -6.82 -4.86
C SER A 41 20.27 -5.96 -5.47
N ARG A 42 19.31 -5.51 -4.67
CA ARG A 42 18.17 -4.70 -5.11
C ARG A 42 18.38 -3.20 -4.93
N ILE A 43 19.48 -2.81 -4.30
CA ILE A 43 19.79 -1.40 -4.00
C ILE A 43 21.21 -1.03 -4.42
N GLN A 44 21.70 -1.58 -5.53
CA GLN A 44 23.06 -1.35 -6.03
C GLN A 44 23.39 0.12 -6.27
N ASP A 45 22.36 0.93 -6.58
CA ASP A 45 22.48 2.38 -6.69
C ASP A 45 22.80 3.09 -5.36
N PHE A 46 22.47 2.49 -4.22
CA PHE A 46 22.81 2.98 -2.88
C PHE A 46 24.08 2.33 -2.33
N THR A 47 24.28 1.03 -2.57
CA THR A 47 25.45 0.30 -2.02
C THR A 47 26.79 0.72 -2.62
N LYS A 48 26.78 1.49 -3.71
CA LYS A 48 27.99 2.13 -4.23
C LYS A 48 28.59 3.22 -3.31
N TYR A 49 27.78 3.74 -2.37
CA TYR A 49 28.18 4.78 -1.44
C TYR A 49 28.61 4.15 -0.10
N PRO A 50 29.89 4.24 0.29
CA PRO A 50 30.41 3.60 1.51
C PRO A 50 29.75 4.15 2.78
N GLU A 51 29.40 5.43 2.81
CA GLU A 51 28.69 6.08 3.90
C GLU A 51 27.30 5.49 4.14
N LEU A 52 26.55 5.14 3.09
CA LEU A 52 25.24 4.51 3.22
C LEU A 52 25.35 3.07 3.72
N ARG A 53 26.37 2.34 3.27
CA ARG A 53 26.66 0.99 3.79
C ARG A 53 27.06 1.03 5.26
N TRP A 54 27.85 2.04 5.65
CA TRP A 54 28.21 2.23 7.05
C TRP A 54 27.00 2.53 7.92
N LEU A 55 26.09 3.41 7.46
CA LEU A 55 24.85 3.73 8.16
C LEU A 55 23.93 2.52 8.28
N ASP A 56 23.79 1.69 7.25
CA ASP A 56 23.00 0.46 7.30
C ASP A 56 23.56 -0.51 8.34
N LYS A 57 24.89 -0.71 8.34
CA LYS A 57 25.57 -1.56 9.32
C LYS A 57 25.47 -1.03 10.76
N HIS A 58 25.45 0.28 10.93
CA HIS A 58 25.42 0.97 12.23
C HIS A 58 24.14 1.78 12.42
N CYS A 59 22.99 1.18 12.04
CA CYS A 59 21.69 1.88 12.00
C CYS A 59 21.23 2.47 13.35
N LEU A 60 21.76 2.00 14.48
CA LEU A 60 21.45 2.54 15.81
C LEU A 60 22.26 3.79 16.17
N VAL A 61 23.35 4.09 15.46
CA VAL A 61 24.22 5.26 15.79
C VAL A 61 23.46 6.58 15.64
N PRO A 62 22.80 6.89 14.50
CA PRO A 62 22.08 8.15 14.35
C PRO A 62 20.97 8.37 15.39
N PRO A 63 20.04 7.42 15.64
CA PRO A 63 19.01 7.62 16.66
C PRO A 63 19.57 7.73 18.07
N THR A 64 20.63 7.00 18.41
CA THR A 64 21.28 7.11 19.74
C THR A 64 21.90 8.49 19.92
N LEU A 65 22.60 9.01 18.91
CA LEU A 65 23.15 10.37 18.96
C LEU A 65 22.04 11.43 19.11
N LEU A 66 20.95 11.31 18.34
CA LEU A 66 19.83 12.20 18.45
C LEU A 66 19.20 12.15 19.84
N ALA A 67 18.98 10.97 20.39
CA ALA A 67 18.46 10.78 21.76
C ALA A 67 19.38 11.43 22.81
N ALA A 68 20.68 11.26 22.67
CA ALA A 68 21.67 11.89 23.57
C ALA A 68 21.64 13.42 23.48
N ILE A 69 21.58 13.98 22.28
CA ILE A 69 21.47 15.46 22.08
C ILE A 69 20.19 15.98 22.72
N ILE A 70 19.04 15.33 22.46
CA ILE A 70 17.75 15.74 23.02
C ILE A 70 17.78 15.67 24.56
N PHE A 71 18.42 14.63 25.13
CA PHE A 71 18.58 14.49 26.56
C PHE A 71 19.46 15.61 27.15
N VAL A 72 20.58 15.92 26.55
CA VAL A 72 21.51 16.97 27.01
C VAL A 72 20.84 18.36 26.98
N VAL A 73 20.03 18.61 25.95
CA VAL A 73 19.35 19.92 25.77
C VAL A 73 18.14 20.09 26.69
N GLY A 74 17.34 19.03 26.90
CA GLY A 74 16.05 19.13 27.58
C GLY A 74 15.78 18.08 28.67
N GLY A 75 16.79 17.30 29.04
CA GLY A 75 16.69 16.30 30.12
C GLY A 75 15.71 15.16 29.81
N TRP A 76 15.26 14.50 30.86
CA TRP A 76 14.38 13.33 30.76
C TRP A 76 13.05 13.62 30.06
N SER A 77 12.42 14.75 30.32
CA SER A 77 11.15 15.12 29.69
C SER A 77 11.30 15.23 28.17
N ALA A 78 12.36 15.88 27.67
CA ALA A 78 12.64 15.99 26.25
C ALA A 78 12.96 14.62 25.65
N LEU A 79 13.73 13.77 26.33
CA LEU A 79 14.03 12.42 25.85
C LEU A 79 12.75 11.57 25.73
N PHE A 80 11.87 11.55 26.73
CA PHE A 80 10.67 10.71 26.69
C PHE A 80 9.63 11.25 25.71
N ILE A 81 9.38 12.55 25.68
CA ILE A 81 8.35 13.15 24.82
C ILE A 81 8.92 13.43 23.44
N GLY A 82 10.07 14.10 23.36
CA GLY A 82 10.66 14.55 22.11
C GLY A 82 11.32 13.46 21.29
N PHE A 83 11.80 12.38 21.92
CA PHE A 83 12.40 11.27 21.20
C PHE A 83 11.52 10.01 21.20
N PHE A 84 11.28 9.38 22.36
CA PHE A 84 10.57 8.09 22.37
C PHE A 84 9.12 8.20 21.90
N LEU A 85 8.33 9.10 22.50
CA LEU A 85 6.92 9.24 22.12
C LEU A 85 6.78 9.69 20.67
N SER A 86 7.56 10.69 20.24
CA SER A 86 7.53 11.17 18.85
C SER A 86 7.90 10.08 17.86
N THR A 87 8.92 9.26 18.16
CA THR A 87 9.36 8.13 17.31
C THR A 87 8.27 7.06 17.21
N ILE A 88 7.62 6.71 18.32
CA ILE A 88 6.52 5.75 18.31
C ILE A 88 5.35 6.27 17.46
N LEU A 89 4.96 7.53 17.63
CA LEU A 89 3.89 8.15 16.85
C LEU A 89 4.23 8.21 15.36
N LEU A 90 5.49 8.53 15.03
CA LEU A 90 5.99 8.53 13.66
C LEU A 90 5.89 7.12 13.04
N TYR A 91 6.36 6.09 13.74
CA TYR A 91 6.27 4.71 13.25
C TYR A 91 4.82 4.29 13.00
N HIS A 92 3.92 4.54 13.95
CA HIS A 92 2.50 4.24 13.75
C HIS A 92 1.90 5.05 12.59
N GLY A 93 2.26 6.31 12.44
CA GLY A 93 1.87 7.13 11.27
C GLY A 93 2.29 6.46 9.97
N VAL A 94 3.56 6.11 9.82
CA VAL A 94 4.09 5.44 8.60
C VAL A 94 3.48 4.06 8.41
N PHE A 95 3.31 3.26 9.46
CA PHE A 95 2.72 1.93 9.36
C PHE A 95 1.24 1.95 8.92
N THR A 96 0.52 3.07 9.11
CA THR A 96 -0.84 3.22 8.55
C THR A 96 -0.84 3.17 7.03
N ILE A 97 0.24 3.55 6.37
CA ILE A 97 0.35 3.47 4.92
C ILE A 97 0.36 2.01 4.46
N ASN A 98 1.07 1.14 5.15
CA ASN A 98 1.13 -0.28 4.83
C ASN A 98 -0.19 -1.02 5.15
N SER A 99 -0.97 -0.52 6.10
CA SER A 99 -2.19 -1.16 6.62
C SER A 99 -3.46 -0.43 6.19
N LEU A 100 -3.73 0.75 6.76
CA LEU A 100 -4.98 1.48 6.53
C LEU A 100 -5.10 1.98 5.09
N ALA A 101 -4.01 2.43 4.46
CA ALA A 101 -4.05 2.93 3.08
C ALA A 101 -4.29 1.81 2.05
N HIS A 102 -4.27 0.55 2.44
CA HIS A 102 -4.71 -0.58 1.62
C HIS A 102 -6.13 -1.07 1.95
N VAL A 103 -6.75 -0.57 3.03
CA VAL A 103 -8.08 -0.98 3.49
C VAL A 103 -9.11 0.14 3.37
N PHE A 104 -8.74 1.38 3.75
CA PHE A 104 -9.63 2.53 3.79
C PHE A 104 -9.20 3.62 2.82
N GLY A 105 -10.17 4.18 2.09
CA GLY A 105 -9.94 5.26 1.14
C GLY A 105 -10.56 4.98 -0.21
N ARG A 106 -10.21 5.82 -1.19
CA ARG A 106 -10.73 5.74 -2.57
C ARG A 106 -9.64 5.32 -3.53
N ARG A 107 -9.96 4.46 -4.48
CA ARG A 107 -9.08 4.17 -5.61
C ARG A 107 -9.40 5.12 -6.74
N ARG A 108 -8.40 5.84 -7.18
CA ARG A 108 -8.48 6.71 -8.36
C ARG A 108 -8.01 5.98 -9.61
N PHE A 109 -7.01 5.15 -9.45
CA PHE A 109 -6.41 4.38 -10.53
C PHE A 109 -6.56 2.88 -10.28
N ALA A 110 -6.81 2.13 -11.34
CA ALA A 110 -6.78 0.68 -11.29
C ALA A 110 -5.32 0.21 -11.23
N THR A 111 -4.89 -0.17 -10.02
CA THR A 111 -3.59 -0.78 -9.75
C THR A 111 -3.77 -2.28 -9.49
N SER A 112 -2.70 -3.06 -9.60
CA SER A 112 -2.72 -4.51 -9.31
C SER A 112 -2.82 -4.85 -7.81
N ASP A 113 -2.69 -3.85 -6.96
CA ASP A 113 -2.75 -3.93 -5.50
C ASP A 113 -4.04 -3.31 -4.94
N THR A 114 -4.17 -3.25 -3.61
CA THR A 114 -5.34 -2.70 -2.91
C THR A 114 -5.13 -1.26 -2.42
N SER A 115 -4.07 -0.59 -2.83
CA SER A 115 -3.74 0.78 -2.41
C SER A 115 -4.89 1.77 -2.64
N ARG A 116 -5.02 2.74 -1.74
CA ARG A 116 -6.11 3.73 -1.71
C ARG A 116 -5.58 5.10 -1.35
N ASN A 117 -6.23 6.11 -1.88
CA ASN A 117 -6.05 7.50 -1.47
C ASN A 117 -6.95 7.79 -0.25
N ASN A 118 -6.35 8.27 0.82
CA ASN A 118 -7.05 8.67 2.03
C ASN A 118 -6.52 10.04 2.49
N TRP A 119 -7.36 11.07 2.43
CA TRP A 119 -6.99 12.44 2.73
C TRP A 119 -6.57 12.65 4.20
N LEU A 120 -7.20 11.91 5.14
CA LEU A 120 -6.85 12.00 6.55
C LEU A 120 -5.45 11.41 6.80
N LEU A 121 -5.17 10.25 6.20
CA LEU A 121 -3.82 9.68 6.24
C LEU A 121 -2.81 10.59 5.54
N ALA A 122 -3.17 11.22 4.42
CA ALA A 122 -2.29 12.15 3.74
C ALA A 122 -1.93 13.37 4.61
N LEU A 123 -2.88 13.86 5.42
CA LEU A 123 -2.60 14.93 6.37
C LEU A 123 -1.64 14.47 7.48
N ILE A 124 -1.88 13.31 8.08
CA ILE A 124 -1.07 12.76 9.18
C ILE A 124 0.34 12.39 8.70
N THR A 125 0.47 11.86 7.48
CA THR A 125 1.73 11.37 6.91
C THR A 125 2.35 12.33 5.90
N LEU A 126 1.93 13.61 5.93
CA LEU A 126 2.47 14.71 5.13
C LEU A 126 2.44 14.49 3.60
N GLY A 127 1.50 13.67 3.12
CA GLY A 127 1.28 13.40 1.69
C GLY A 127 1.23 11.92 1.32
N GLU A 128 1.82 11.02 2.10
CA GLU A 128 1.91 9.59 1.75
C GLU A 128 0.55 8.88 1.71
N GLY A 129 -0.50 9.45 2.33
CA GLY A 129 -1.87 8.94 2.23
C GLY A 129 -2.48 9.02 0.84
N TRP A 130 -1.86 9.69 -0.14
CA TRP A 130 -2.21 9.60 -1.57
C TRP A 130 -1.64 8.33 -2.21
N HIS A 131 -1.79 7.24 -1.54
CA HIS A 131 -1.08 5.99 -1.75
C HIS A 131 -1.45 5.25 -3.04
N ASN A 132 -2.70 5.33 -3.49
CA ASN A 132 -3.09 4.80 -4.80
C ASN A 132 -2.48 5.58 -5.97
N ASN A 133 -2.31 6.89 -5.83
CA ASN A 133 -1.58 7.69 -6.80
C ASN A 133 -0.11 7.24 -6.88
N HIS A 134 0.52 7.08 -5.71
CA HIS A 134 1.90 6.61 -5.61
C HIS A 134 2.09 5.23 -6.25
N HIS A 135 1.22 4.26 -5.96
CA HIS A 135 1.26 2.92 -6.56
C HIS A 135 1.00 2.93 -8.06
N HIS A 136 0.19 3.88 -8.55
CA HIS A 136 -0.07 4.04 -9.97
C HIS A 136 1.14 4.61 -10.73
N TYR A 137 1.81 5.65 -10.19
CA TYR A 137 2.98 6.27 -10.84
C TYR A 137 4.09 6.58 -9.83
N ARG A 138 4.89 5.57 -9.51
CA ARG A 138 5.93 5.56 -8.47
C ARG A 138 7.08 6.53 -8.71
N SER A 139 7.32 6.92 -9.96
CA SER A 139 8.41 7.83 -10.33
C SER A 139 8.11 9.30 -10.01
N SER A 140 6.89 9.62 -9.61
CA SER A 140 6.52 10.97 -9.19
C SER A 140 7.11 11.32 -7.84
N THR A 141 7.63 12.54 -7.71
CA THR A 141 8.03 13.09 -6.42
C THR A 141 6.81 13.50 -5.61
N ASN A 142 5.76 14.03 -6.26
CA ASN A 142 4.51 14.33 -5.57
C ASN A 142 3.56 13.13 -5.62
N GLN A 143 2.98 12.82 -4.48
CA GLN A 143 1.94 11.80 -4.37
C GLN A 143 0.53 12.40 -4.52
N GLY A 144 0.33 13.67 -4.19
CA GLY A 144 -0.86 14.45 -4.50
C GLY A 144 -0.85 14.91 -5.96
N PHE A 145 -1.53 14.19 -6.87
CA PHE A 145 -1.49 14.48 -8.31
C PHE A 145 -2.31 15.70 -8.72
N TYR A 146 -3.29 16.09 -7.90
CA TYR A 146 -4.18 17.21 -8.16
C TYR A 146 -3.99 18.32 -7.13
N TRP A 147 -4.32 19.56 -7.46
CA TRP A 147 -4.09 20.74 -6.63
C TRP A 147 -4.76 20.68 -5.23
N TRP A 148 -5.86 19.91 -5.11
CA TRP A 148 -6.55 19.71 -3.83
C TRP A 148 -5.98 18.55 -3.00
N GLU A 149 -5.09 17.77 -3.56
CA GLU A 149 -4.39 16.66 -2.89
C GLU A 149 -3.12 17.23 -2.26
N ILE A 150 -3.29 17.76 -1.05
CA ILE A 150 -2.19 18.42 -0.32
C ILE A 150 -1.10 17.38 -0.02
N ASP A 151 0.11 17.67 -0.43
CA ASP A 151 1.32 16.86 -0.24
C ASP A 151 2.42 17.75 0.34
N VAL A 152 2.50 17.78 1.66
CA VAL A 152 3.43 18.64 2.39
C VAL A 152 4.87 18.26 2.11
N SER A 153 5.18 16.97 2.05
CA SER A 153 6.52 16.46 1.73
C SER A 153 6.99 16.96 0.36
N TYR A 154 6.13 16.93 -0.64
CA TYR A 154 6.43 17.48 -1.95
C TYR A 154 6.71 18.99 -1.91
N TYR A 155 5.93 19.77 -1.15
CA TYR A 155 6.15 21.19 -1.05
C TYR A 155 7.49 21.52 -0.38
N VAL A 156 7.87 20.79 0.66
CA VAL A 156 9.18 20.92 1.30
C VAL A 156 10.30 20.58 0.32
N LEU A 157 10.21 19.46 -0.40
CA LEU A 157 11.20 19.07 -1.42
C LEU A 157 11.31 20.11 -2.53
N LYS A 158 10.19 20.68 -2.96
CA LYS A 158 10.16 21.76 -3.95
C LYS A 158 10.85 23.02 -3.44
N MET A 159 10.63 23.38 -2.18
CA MET A 159 11.31 24.51 -1.54
C MET A 159 12.84 24.28 -1.47
N LEU A 160 13.26 23.08 -1.06
CA LEU A 160 14.68 22.70 -1.04
C LEU A 160 15.30 22.69 -2.44
N SER A 161 14.51 22.41 -3.46
CA SER A 161 14.96 22.46 -4.86
C SER A 161 15.26 23.90 -5.33
N PHE A 162 14.52 24.90 -4.85
CA PHE A 162 14.81 26.30 -5.18
C PHE A 162 16.18 26.77 -4.67
N ILE A 163 16.64 26.21 -3.56
CA ILE A 163 17.97 26.51 -3.00
C ILE A 163 19.05 25.51 -3.43
N GLY A 164 18.74 24.64 -4.42
CA GLY A 164 19.71 23.73 -5.02
C GLY A 164 20.03 22.46 -4.21
N LEU A 165 19.42 22.24 -3.04
CA LEU A 165 19.65 21.06 -2.19
C LEU A 165 18.98 19.79 -2.73
N VAL A 166 17.91 19.93 -3.51
CA VAL A 166 17.19 18.81 -4.12
C VAL A 166 17.14 19.00 -5.63
N GLN A 167 17.43 17.95 -6.37
CA GLN A 167 17.39 17.93 -7.83
C GLN A 167 16.49 16.80 -8.34
N GLY A 168 16.04 16.91 -9.61
CA GLY A 168 15.29 15.83 -10.27
C GLY A 168 13.86 15.67 -9.79
N ILE A 169 13.19 16.73 -9.33
CA ILE A 169 11.76 16.72 -8.99
C ILE A 169 10.94 16.33 -10.23
N ARG A 170 10.15 15.24 -10.11
CA ARG A 170 9.32 14.70 -11.18
C ARG A 170 7.84 14.80 -10.82
N LYS A 171 7.02 15.11 -11.83
CA LYS A 171 5.56 15.06 -11.74
C LYS A 171 5.03 13.93 -12.62
N PRO A 172 3.82 13.41 -12.37
CA PRO A 172 3.21 12.45 -13.28
C PRO A 172 2.93 13.13 -14.63
N PRO A 173 3.25 12.49 -15.76
CA PRO A 173 2.87 12.98 -17.08
C PRO A 173 1.34 12.91 -17.26
N VAL A 174 0.81 13.67 -18.22
CA VAL A 174 -0.64 13.72 -18.48
C VAL A 174 -1.21 12.33 -18.80
N GLU A 175 -0.45 11.51 -19.52
CA GLU A 175 -0.83 10.14 -19.86
C GLU A 175 -1.05 9.28 -18.61
N ALA A 176 -0.22 9.44 -17.58
CA ALA A 176 -0.37 8.73 -16.32
C ALA A 176 -1.63 9.18 -15.55
N LEU A 177 -2.04 10.46 -15.69
CA LEU A 177 -3.26 10.97 -15.05
C LEU A 177 -4.56 10.46 -15.70
N ILE A 178 -4.48 9.99 -16.95
CA ILE A 178 -5.62 9.50 -17.73
C ILE A 178 -5.66 7.96 -17.71
N LYS A 179 -4.49 7.31 -17.85
CA LYS A 179 -4.37 5.86 -17.94
C LYS A 179 -4.89 5.19 -16.67
N SER A 180 -5.69 4.16 -16.86
CA SER A 180 -6.23 3.33 -15.78
C SER A 180 -7.04 4.09 -14.73
N ARG A 181 -7.54 5.28 -15.07
CA ARG A 181 -8.38 6.06 -14.17
C ARG A 181 -9.71 5.35 -13.96
N VAL A 182 -10.06 5.12 -12.71
CA VAL A 182 -11.38 4.57 -12.34
C VAL A 182 -12.41 5.68 -12.44
N ALA A 183 -13.42 5.51 -13.30
CA ALA A 183 -14.46 6.49 -13.47
C ALA A 183 -15.20 6.70 -12.13
N GLN A 184 -15.09 7.89 -11.57
CA GLN A 184 -15.81 8.40 -10.40
C GLN A 184 -15.76 7.55 -9.12
N GLY A 185 -14.79 6.68 -8.96
CA GLY A 185 -14.61 5.85 -7.76
C GLY A 185 -15.69 4.79 -7.55
N VAL A 186 -16.51 4.51 -8.58
CA VAL A 186 -17.65 3.60 -8.50
C VAL A 186 -17.21 2.14 -8.48
N PHE A 187 -16.05 1.81 -9.06
CA PHE A 187 -15.59 0.44 -9.12
C PHE A 187 -14.14 0.28 -8.67
N ASP A 188 -13.96 -0.54 -7.66
CA ASP A 188 -12.66 -0.95 -7.14
C ASP A 188 -12.35 -2.37 -7.65
N ARG A 189 -11.65 -2.45 -8.78
CA ARG A 189 -11.28 -3.72 -9.41
C ARG A 189 -10.51 -4.63 -8.46
N GLY A 190 -9.55 -4.11 -7.70
CA GLY A 190 -8.77 -4.93 -6.78
C GLY A 190 -9.60 -5.43 -5.60
N LEU A 191 -10.50 -4.60 -5.05
CA LEU A 191 -11.44 -5.07 -4.03
C LEU A 191 -12.40 -6.12 -4.59
N PHE A 192 -12.85 -5.93 -5.84
CA PHE A 192 -13.68 -6.90 -6.53
C PHE A 192 -12.92 -8.23 -6.70
N GLU A 193 -11.70 -8.20 -7.25
CA GLU A 193 -10.89 -9.39 -7.46
C GLU A 193 -10.64 -10.15 -6.14
N VAL A 194 -10.32 -9.43 -5.06
CA VAL A 194 -10.16 -10.05 -3.73
C VAL A 194 -11.47 -10.65 -3.22
N ARG A 195 -12.59 -9.95 -3.37
CA ARG A 195 -13.91 -10.47 -2.95
C ARG A 195 -14.32 -11.65 -3.81
N PHE A 196 -14.12 -11.57 -5.11
CA PHE A 196 -14.39 -12.66 -6.05
C PHE A 196 -13.57 -13.90 -5.68
N ALA A 197 -12.25 -13.78 -5.54
CA ALA A 197 -11.37 -14.86 -5.15
C ALA A 197 -11.74 -15.50 -3.79
N ARG A 198 -12.07 -14.68 -2.78
CA ARG A 198 -12.57 -15.19 -1.49
C ARG A 198 -13.90 -15.92 -1.62
N SER A 199 -14.79 -15.44 -2.48
CA SER A 199 -16.08 -16.09 -2.74
C SER A 199 -15.92 -17.42 -3.46
N ILE A 200 -14.97 -17.51 -4.42
CA ILE A 200 -14.59 -18.76 -5.06
C ILE A 200 -14.06 -19.78 -4.03
N GLN A 201 -13.14 -19.37 -3.15
CA GLN A 201 -12.65 -20.24 -2.08
C GLN A 201 -13.76 -20.67 -1.10
N ALA A 202 -14.73 -19.77 -0.86
CA ALA A 202 -15.89 -20.12 -0.03
C ALA A 202 -16.83 -21.11 -0.73
N LEU A 203 -16.97 -21.01 -2.06
CA LEU A 203 -17.71 -21.98 -2.88
C LEU A 203 -17.03 -23.35 -2.89
N GLU A 204 -15.72 -23.42 -3.07
CA GLU A 204 -15.00 -24.70 -3.00
C GLU A 204 -15.21 -25.40 -1.65
N ARG A 205 -15.16 -24.65 -0.54
CA ARG A 205 -15.48 -25.19 0.79
C ARG A 205 -16.95 -25.55 0.96
N ALA A 206 -17.84 -24.93 0.20
CA ALA A 206 -19.27 -25.21 0.25
C ALA A 206 -19.66 -26.53 -0.43
N LYS A 207 -18.85 -27.04 -1.37
CA LYS A 207 -19.05 -28.36 -2.00
C LYS A 207 -19.20 -29.49 -0.96
N VAL A 208 -18.40 -29.43 0.11
CA VAL A 208 -18.42 -30.42 1.20
C VAL A 208 -19.71 -30.33 2.05
N ARG A 209 -20.43 -29.19 1.99
CA ARG A 209 -21.64 -28.93 2.79
C ARG A 209 -22.95 -29.26 2.06
N GLY A 210 -22.88 -29.69 0.81
CA GLY A 210 -24.00 -30.10 0.00
C GLY A 210 -24.50 -29.08 -1.03
N HIS A 211 -25.23 -29.56 -2.04
CA HIS A 211 -25.68 -28.84 -3.22
C HIS A 211 -26.46 -27.57 -2.89
N GLU A 212 -27.45 -27.63 -2.00
CA GLU A 212 -28.28 -26.47 -1.64
C GLU A 212 -27.45 -25.32 -1.04
N TYR A 213 -26.48 -25.64 -0.18
CA TYR A 213 -25.61 -24.63 0.42
C TYR A 213 -24.66 -24.00 -0.61
N TYR A 214 -24.16 -24.81 -1.53
CA TYR A 214 -23.33 -24.37 -2.64
C TYR A 214 -24.10 -23.43 -3.57
N GLU A 215 -25.31 -23.82 -3.99
CA GLU A 215 -26.19 -23.04 -4.85
C GLU A 215 -26.50 -21.65 -4.26
N LYS A 216 -26.90 -21.60 -2.99
CA LYS A 216 -27.13 -20.32 -2.28
C LYS A 216 -25.91 -19.39 -2.29
N LYS A 217 -24.71 -19.94 -2.22
CA LYS A 217 -23.45 -19.17 -2.30
C LYS A 217 -23.15 -18.71 -3.72
N LEU A 218 -23.39 -19.57 -4.71
CA LEU A 218 -23.18 -19.26 -6.13
C LEU A 218 -24.11 -18.11 -6.56
N ILE A 219 -25.40 -18.18 -6.27
CA ILE A 219 -26.38 -17.11 -6.57
C ILE A 219 -25.93 -15.76 -5.97
N LYS A 220 -25.40 -15.75 -4.73
CA LYS A 220 -24.87 -14.53 -4.12
C LYS A 220 -23.67 -13.97 -4.85
N LEU A 221 -22.79 -14.83 -5.37
CA LEU A 221 -21.61 -14.42 -6.14
C LEU A 221 -22.01 -13.91 -7.53
N GLU A 222 -22.95 -14.57 -8.21
CA GLU A 222 -23.51 -14.12 -9.49
C GLU A 222 -24.14 -12.71 -9.34
N ALA A 223 -25.00 -12.51 -8.37
CA ALA A 223 -25.59 -11.20 -8.08
C ALA A 223 -24.55 -10.13 -7.71
N PHE A 224 -23.44 -10.52 -7.08
CA PHE A 224 -22.33 -9.61 -6.79
C PHE A 224 -21.61 -9.20 -8.08
N VAL A 225 -21.36 -10.13 -9.02
CA VAL A 225 -20.73 -9.84 -10.32
C VAL A 225 -21.64 -8.96 -11.18
N GLU A 226 -22.95 -9.24 -11.26
CA GLU A 226 -23.92 -8.46 -12.03
C GLU A 226 -24.06 -7.00 -11.54
N ARG A 227 -23.98 -6.78 -10.22
CA ARG A 227 -24.07 -5.41 -9.64
C ARG A 227 -22.86 -4.53 -9.95
N THR A 228 -21.76 -5.09 -10.41
CA THR A 228 -20.49 -4.37 -10.55
C THR A 228 -20.35 -3.59 -11.86
N LYS A 229 -21.36 -3.52 -12.72
CA LYS A 229 -21.39 -2.69 -13.97
C LYS A 229 -20.08 -2.69 -14.77
N TYR A 230 -19.42 -3.82 -14.89
CA TYR A 230 -18.29 -3.98 -15.78
C TYR A 230 -18.67 -3.82 -17.25
N SER A 231 -17.73 -3.40 -18.11
CA SER A 231 -17.87 -3.59 -19.54
C SER A 231 -17.94 -5.08 -19.87
N ALA A 232 -18.71 -5.44 -20.90
CA ALA A 232 -18.92 -6.85 -21.28
C ALA A 232 -17.61 -7.63 -21.50
N THR A 233 -16.55 -6.96 -21.98
CA THR A 233 -15.22 -7.55 -22.21
C THR A 233 -14.44 -7.86 -20.92
N GLU A 234 -14.58 -7.02 -19.89
CA GLU A 234 -13.91 -7.24 -18.62
C GLU A 234 -14.61 -8.29 -17.76
N CYS A 235 -15.91 -8.48 -17.97
CA CYS A 235 -16.71 -9.51 -17.29
C CYS A 235 -16.52 -10.93 -17.88
N ALA A 236 -16.12 -11.08 -19.11
CA ALA A 236 -16.07 -12.38 -19.80
C ALA A 236 -15.32 -13.45 -19.00
N GLN A 237 -14.19 -13.09 -18.41
CA GLN A 237 -13.40 -14.01 -17.57
C GLN A 237 -14.15 -14.47 -16.32
N TYR A 238 -14.82 -13.55 -15.64
CA TYR A 238 -15.56 -13.86 -14.39
C TYR A 238 -16.83 -14.64 -14.68
N VAL A 239 -17.54 -14.28 -15.77
CA VAL A 239 -18.74 -14.99 -16.23
C VAL A 239 -18.40 -16.43 -16.61
N HIS A 240 -17.30 -16.64 -17.35
CA HIS A 240 -16.82 -17.99 -17.69
C HIS A 240 -16.54 -18.81 -16.42
N THR A 241 -15.85 -18.25 -15.44
CA THR A 241 -15.58 -18.92 -14.16
C THR A 241 -16.88 -19.32 -13.43
N LEU A 242 -17.88 -18.44 -13.41
CA LEU A 242 -19.18 -18.73 -12.81
C LEU A 242 -19.94 -19.83 -13.56
N GLN A 243 -19.87 -19.85 -14.89
CA GLN A 243 -20.47 -20.90 -15.70
C GLN A 243 -19.85 -22.29 -15.42
N GLU A 244 -18.52 -22.34 -15.31
CA GLU A 244 -17.84 -23.59 -14.91
C GLU A 244 -18.25 -24.05 -13.52
N MET A 245 -18.40 -23.13 -12.57
CA MET A 245 -18.86 -23.47 -11.22
C MET A 245 -20.32 -23.93 -11.17
N ARG A 246 -21.16 -23.41 -12.06
CA ARG A 246 -22.56 -23.81 -12.17
C ARG A 246 -22.72 -25.25 -12.68
N LYS A 247 -21.81 -25.76 -13.51
CA LYS A 247 -21.81 -27.14 -13.98
C LYS A 247 -21.80 -28.15 -12.83
N TYR A 248 -21.16 -27.82 -11.71
CA TYR A 248 -21.15 -28.69 -10.52
C TYR A 248 -22.55 -28.98 -9.94
N LEU A 249 -23.54 -28.10 -10.15
CA LEU A 249 -24.93 -28.33 -9.71
C LEU A 249 -25.69 -29.30 -10.59
N HIS A 250 -25.16 -29.64 -11.74
CA HIS A 250 -25.80 -30.53 -12.73
C HIS A 250 -25.09 -31.90 -12.80
N THR A 251 -24.05 -32.11 -11.99
CA THR A 251 -23.37 -33.39 -11.79
C THR A 251 -23.73 -33.99 -10.45
#